data_c0cbcea1f6a0fc0d9db4fee478c9a4b4
#
_entry.id   c0cbcea1f6a0fc0d9db4fee478c9a4b4
#
_cell.length_a   1.000
_cell.length_b   1.000
_cell.length_c   1.000
_cell.angle_alpha   90.00
_cell.angle_beta   90.00
_cell.angle_gamma   90.00
#
_symmetry.space_group_name_H-M   'P 1'
#
loop_
_entity.id
_entity.type
_entity.pdbx_description
1 polymer ?
#
loop_
_entity_poly.entity_id
_entity_poly.type
_entity_poly.pdbx_seq_one_letter_code
_entity_poly.pdbx_strand_id
1 'polypeptide(L)'
;MRYKITKKDAIVLLFSVILHKYSHINMKIGRLLTLFALCLLTTTATADIELKATYTDKKGVEVVATDNFNAEAPLYVEFTSNPSNLDPAASIEWQITNSSAGINVTRYEENTSYTFTAAGKNTITLNVVLDGDIIDTKTITITISDSHLEMPNAFSPNGDGINDYYQAKTNTKSIVEFHAYIFNRHGQKIYDWTDWSTEKMGWDGTHNGNPVKDGVYFVYVKARGADGMEYNIRRDVNLLRNFNTVDNSSNP
;
A
#
# COMPACT_ATOMS: atom_id res chain seq x y z
N MET A 1 -34.53 12.61 -13.74
CA MET A 1 -33.31 13.29 -13.24
C MET A 1 -33.74 14.39 -12.26
N ARG A 2 -33.60 14.19 -10.93
CA ARG A 2 -33.97 15.22 -9.94
C ARG A 2 -32.71 16.06 -9.66
N TYR A 3 -32.70 17.29 -10.11
CA TYR A 3 -31.68 18.27 -9.73
C TYR A 3 -31.78 18.55 -8.23
N LYS A 4 -30.71 18.28 -7.49
CA LYS A 4 -30.59 18.62 -6.06
C LYS A 4 -30.20 20.11 -6.02
N ILE A 5 -31.16 20.96 -5.69
CA ILE A 5 -30.88 22.41 -5.50
C ILE A 5 -30.00 22.54 -4.27
N THR A 6 -28.81 23.09 -4.43
CA THR A 6 -27.90 23.33 -3.32
C THR A 6 -28.36 24.52 -2.49
N LYS A 7 -27.90 24.60 -1.22
CA LYS A 7 -28.18 25.76 -0.35
C LYS A 7 -27.80 27.09 -1.03
N LYS A 8 -26.80 27.07 -1.86
CA LYS A 8 -26.28 28.21 -2.65
C LYS A 8 -27.27 28.62 -3.75
N ASP A 9 -27.84 27.66 -4.46
CA ASP A 9 -28.82 27.93 -5.53
C ASP A 9 -30.13 28.50 -4.96
N ALA A 10 -30.55 28.01 -3.79
CA ALA A 10 -31.73 28.54 -3.08
C ALA A 10 -31.54 29.99 -2.62
N ILE A 11 -30.33 30.36 -2.16
CA ILE A 11 -30.00 31.72 -1.75
C ILE A 11 -29.96 32.66 -2.96
N VAL A 12 -29.37 32.24 -4.08
CA VAL A 12 -29.34 33.04 -5.32
C VAL A 12 -30.75 33.31 -5.87
N LEU A 13 -31.62 32.27 -5.83
CA LEU A 13 -33.02 32.39 -6.24
C LEU A 13 -33.79 33.35 -5.36
N LEU A 14 -33.61 33.25 -4.02
CA LEU A 14 -34.25 34.16 -3.05
C LEU A 14 -33.84 35.62 -3.27
N PHE A 15 -32.54 35.88 -3.53
CA PHE A 15 -32.03 37.22 -3.81
C PHE A 15 -32.55 37.78 -5.14
N SER A 16 -32.65 36.98 -6.19
CA SER A 16 -33.23 37.43 -7.46
C SER A 16 -34.69 37.85 -7.34
N VAL A 17 -35.46 37.14 -6.56
CA VAL A 17 -36.87 37.45 -6.28
C VAL A 17 -37.00 38.73 -5.43
N ILE A 18 -36.15 38.93 -4.45
CA ILE A 18 -36.12 40.15 -3.61
C ILE A 18 -35.71 41.36 -4.43
N LEU A 19 -34.68 41.26 -5.27
CA LEU A 19 -34.25 42.32 -6.17
C LEU A 19 -35.33 42.71 -7.17
N HIS A 20 -36.07 41.74 -7.73
CA HIS A 20 -37.19 42.04 -8.66
C HIS A 20 -38.35 42.76 -7.99
N LYS A 21 -38.65 42.43 -6.73
CA LYS A 21 -39.76 43.04 -5.96
C LYS A 21 -39.44 44.50 -5.52
N TYR A 22 -38.17 44.87 -5.41
CA TYR A 22 -37.70 46.18 -4.94
C TYR A 22 -37.12 47.08 -6.03
N SER A 23 -37.21 46.68 -7.32
CA SER A 23 -36.67 47.45 -8.46
C SER A 23 -37.32 48.84 -8.67
N HIS A 24 -38.43 49.12 -7.97
CA HIS A 24 -39.17 50.42 -8.02
C HIS A 24 -38.87 51.35 -6.85
N ILE A 25 -37.98 50.97 -5.90
CA ILE A 25 -37.68 51.81 -4.74
C ILE A 25 -36.31 52.44 -4.94
N ASN A 26 -36.33 53.76 -5.22
CA ASN A 26 -35.21 54.74 -5.20
C ASN A 26 -33.80 54.20 -5.50
N MET A 27 -33.22 54.67 -6.62
CA MET A 27 -31.91 54.33 -7.19
C MET A 27 -30.72 54.35 -6.17
N LYS A 28 -30.83 55.10 -5.04
CA LYS A 28 -29.81 55.17 -4.01
C LYS A 28 -29.83 53.94 -3.09
N ILE A 29 -31.04 53.43 -2.77
CA ILE A 29 -31.21 52.22 -1.92
C ILE A 29 -30.88 50.97 -2.74
N GLY A 30 -31.23 50.93 -4.03
CA GLY A 30 -30.84 49.85 -4.93
C GLY A 30 -29.32 49.67 -5.06
N ARG A 31 -28.55 50.77 -5.16
CA ARG A 31 -27.08 50.73 -5.19
C ARG A 31 -26.46 50.26 -3.85
N LEU A 32 -27.07 50.61 -2.71
CA LEU A 32 -26.62 50.18 -1.41
C LEU A 32 -26.88 48.67 -1.20
N LEU A 33 -28.04 48.17 -1.66
CA LEU A 33 -28.41 46.72 -1.61
C LEU A 33 -27.57 45.89 -2.59
N THR A 34 -27.19 46.40 -3.78
CA THR A 34 -26.28 45.71 -4.70
C THR A 34 -24.85 45.67 -4.17
N LEU A 35 -24.39 46.72 -3.50
CA LEU A 35 -23.08 46.73 -2.83
C LEU A 35 -23.06 45.73 -1.61
N PHE A 36 -24.15 45.64 -0.87
CA PHE A 36 -24.28 44.70 0.24
C PHE A 36 -24.41 43.24 -0.25
N ALA A 37 -25.12 42.99 -1.35
CA ALA A 37 -25.20 41.67 -2.01
C ALA A 37 -23.86 41.25 -2.64
N LEU A 38 -23.07 42.21 -3.15
CA LEU A 38 -21.72 41.94 -3.70
C LEU A 38 -20.71 41.65 -2.59
N CYS A 39 -20.90 42.23 -1.38
CA CYS A 39 -20.05 41.95 -0.22
C CYS A 39 -20.36 40.61 0.45
N LEU A 40 -21.54 39.99 0.19
CA LEU A 40 -21.94 38.66 0.65
C LEU A 40 -21.50 37.52 -0.30
N LEU A 41 -20.95 37.85 -1.46
CA LEU A 41 -20.19 36.95 -2.31
C LEU A 41 -18.76 36.78 -1.75
N THR A 42 -18.62 36.47 -0.46
CA THR A 42 -17.39 35.91 0.04
C THR A 42 -17.22 34.59 -0.70
N THR A 43 -16.25 34.52 -1.58
CA THR A 43 -15.73 33.26 -2.06
C THR A 43 -15.31 32.50 -0.82
N THR A 44 -16.11 31.56 -0.39
CA THR A 44 -15.63 30.58 0.59
C THR A 44 -14.48 29.88 -0.11
N ALA A 45 -13.25 30.23 0.28
CA ALA A 45 -12.10 29.46 -0.12
C ALA A 45 -12.40 28.03 0.35
N THR A 46 -12.67 27.15 -0.58
CA THR A 46 -12.80 25.72 -0.27
C THR A 46 -11.41 25.25 0.09
N ALA A 47 -11.26 24.63 1.25
CA ALA A 47 -10.04 23.89 1.57
C ALA A 47 -9.80 22.94 0.39
N ASP A 48 -8.58 22.94 -0.11
CA ASP A 48 -8.15 21.98 -1.13
C ASP A 48 -7.12 21.06 -0.50
N ILE A 49 -7.39 19.76 -0.51
CA ILE A 49 -6.49 18.72 0.00
C ILE A 49 -6.12 17.78 -1.14
N GLU A 50 -4.87 17.38 -1.18
CA GLU A 50 -4.35 16.42 -2.13
C GLU A 50 -3.81 15.20 -1.39
N LEU A 51 -4.47 14.06 -1.54
CA LEU A 51 -4.00 12.81 -0.94
C LEU A 51 -3.00 12.13 -1.87
N LYS A 52 -1.76 11.98 -1.40
CA LYS A 52 -0.70 11.21 -2.07
C LYS A 52 -0.25 10.06 -1.19
N ALA A 53 0.03 8.93 -1.81
CA ALA A 53 0.62 7.75 -1.21
C ALA A 53 2.01 7.52 -1.81
N THR A 54 3.06 7.58 -1.01
CA THR A 54 4.45 7.33 -1.43
C THR A 54 4.93 6.00 -0.87
N TYR A 55 5.45 5.13 -1.72
CA TYR A 55 5.98 3.82 -1.33
C TYR A 55 7.14 3.39 -2.25
N THR A 56 7.92 2.41 -1.81
CA THR A 56 8.96 1.79 -2.63
C THR A 56 8.42 0.50 -3.25
N ASP A 57 8.54 0.36 -4.55
CA ASP A 57 8.15 -0.87 -5.27
C ASP A 57 9.17 -2.00 -5.07
N LYS A 58 8.86 -3.20 -5.59
CA LYS A 58 9.75 -4.38 -5.53
C LYS A 58 11.09 -4.19 -6.24
N LYS A 59 11.22 -3.20 -7.12
CA LYS A 59 12.47 -2.88 -7.82
C LYS A 59 13.31 -1.85 -7.06
N GLY A 60 12.86 -1.42 -5.88
CA GLY A 60 13.50 -0.38 -5.09
C GLY A 60 13.25 1.03 -5.62
N VAL A 61 12.24 1.22 -6.49
CA VAL A 61 11.88 2.53 -7.05
C VAL A 61 10.79 3.17 -6.20
N GLU A 62 11.00 4.43 -5.84
CA GLU A 62 9.98 5.24 -5.17
C GLU A 62 8.83 5.57 -6.13
N VAL A 63 7.61 5.31 -5.71
CA VAL A 63 6.37 5.54 -6.46
C VAL A 63 5.48 6.49 -5.66
N VAL A 64 4.95 7.52 -6.33
CA VAL A 64 3.93 8.41 -5.78
C VAL A 64 2.61 8.13 -6.49
N ALA A 65 1.61 7.67 -5.75
CA ALA A 65 0.27 7.37 -6.27
C ALA A 65 -0.76 8.37 -5.73
N THR A 66 -1.64 8.81 -6.61
CA THR A 66 -2.82 9.65 -6.30
C THR A 66 -4.13 8.89 -6.52
N ASP A 67 -4.04 7.71 -7.16
CA ASP A 67 -5.16 6.85 -7.50
C ASP A 67 -5.04 5.48 -6.80
N ASN A 68 -6.09 4.67 -6.93
CA ASN A 68 -6.10 3.30 -6.41
C ASN A 68 -5.02 2.43 -7.07
N PHE A 69 -4.38 1.58 -6.28
CA PHE A 69 -3.36 0.67 -6.78
C PHE A 69 -3.36 -0.69 -6.08
N ASN A 70 -2.69 -1.66 -6.72
CA ASN A 70 -2.47 -3.00 -6.18
C ASN A 70 -1.03 -3.13 -5.72
N ALA A 71 -0.83 -3.85 -4.61
CA ALA A 71 0.49 -4.10 -4.06
C ALA A 71 0.58 -5.46 -3.37
N GLU A 72 1.74 -5.75 -2.79
CA GLU A 72 2.00 -6.94 -1.98
C GLU A 72 2.45 -6.56 -0.57
N ALA A 73 2.12 -7.37 0.40
CA ALA A 73 2.56 -7.19 1.78
C ALA A 73 3.95 -7.84 2.02
N PRO A 74 4.73 -7.31 2.99
CA PRO A 74 4.48 -6.07 3.72
C PRO A 74 4.75 -4.83 2.85
N LEU A 75 3.89 -3.80 2.95
CA LEU A 75 4.04 -2.55 2.22
C LEU A 75 4.01 -1.37 3.19
N TYR A 76 5.11 -0.64 3.30
CA TYR A 76 5.16 0.64 4.00
C TYR A 76 4.75 1.76 3.05
N VAL A 77 3.82 2.63 3.48
CA VAL A 77 3.32 3.76 2.69
C VAL A 77 3.31 5.01 3.57
N GLU A 78 3.82 6.09 3.03
CA GLU A 78 3.68 7.44 3.59
C GLU A 78 2.53 8.17 2.87
N PHE A 79 1.67 8.81 3.65
CA PHE A 79 0.52 9.57 3.15
C PHE A 79 0.71 11.04 3.45
N THR A 80 0.54 11.89 2.43
CA THR A 80 0.61 13.35 2.56
C THR A 80 -0.72 13.98 2.15
N SER A 81 -1.15 15.01 2.90
CA SER A 81 -2.42 15.72 2.70
C SER A 81 -2.28 17.00 1.88
N ASN A 82 -1.09 17.62 1.83
CA ASN A 82 -0.79 18.88 1.15
C ASN A 82 -1.94 19.92 1.21
N PRO A 83 -2.38 20.31 2.43
CA PRO A 83 -3.53 21.19 2.55
C PRO A 83 -3.22 22.59 2.05
N SER A 84 -4.15 23.18 1.27
CA SER A 84 -4.10 24.59 0.88
C SER A 84 -5.38 25.30 1.28
N ASN A 85 -5.29 26.57 1.69
CA ASN A 85 -6.42 27.40 2.12
C ASN A 85 -7.26 26.77 3.25
N LEU A 86 -6.62 26.00 4.13
CA LEU A 86 -7.28 25.39 5.27
C LEU A 86 -7.68 26.46 6.30
N ASP A 87 -8.93 26.39 6.78
CA ASP A 87 -9.35 27.21 7.92
C ASP A 87 -8.48 26.87 9.14
N PRO A 88 -7.94 27.86 9.90
CA PRO A 88 -7.13 27.61 11.09
C PRO A 88 -7.83 26.77 12.18
N ALA A 89 -9.17 26.72 12.19
CA ALA A 89 -9.97 25.89 13.10
C ALA A 89 -10.22 24.47 12.54
N ALA A 90 -9.91 24.23 11.29
CA ALA A 90 -10.08 22.90 10.70
C ALA A 90 -8.97 21.94 11.13
N SER A 91 -9.32 20.67 11.23
CA SER A 91 -8.40 19.57 11.55
C SER A 91 -8.38 18.53 10.43
N ILE A 92 -7.27 17.81 10.34
CA ILE A 92 -7.10 16.68 9.44
C ILE A 92 -7.36 15.39 10.20
N GLU A 93 -8.13 14.49 9.59
CA GLU A 93 -8.40 13.16 10.10
C GLU A 93 -8.12 12.12 9.01
N TRP A 94 -7.27 11.15 9.33
CA TRP A 94 -7.01 9.97 8.51
C TRP A 94 -7.77 8.78 9.06
N GLN A 95 -8.43 8.04 8.16
CA GLN A 95 -9.02 6.75 8.49
C GLN A 95 -8.42 5.68 7.59
N ILE A 96 -7.86 4.61 8.19
CA ILE A 96 -7.30 3.46 7.49
C ILE A 96 -8.14 2.25 7.89
N THR A 97 -8.84 1.67 6.92
CA THR A 97 -9.78 0.57 7.18
C THR A 97 -9.53 -0.63 6.27
N ASN A 98 -9.66 -1.83 6.84
CA ASN A 98 -9.80 -3.10 6.12
C ASN A 98 -10.78 -3.98 6.90
N SER A 99 -12.01 -4.05 6.44
CA SER A 99 -13.09 -4.75 7.15
C SER A 99 -12.87 -6.26 7.23
N SER A 100 -12.24 -6.86 6.22
CA SER A 100 -11.93 -8.30 6.21
C SER A 100 -10.87 -8.68 7.24
N ALA A 101 -9.95 -7.77 7.54
CA ALA A 101 -8.89 -7.95 8.54
C ALA A 101 -9.23 -7.31 9.90
N GLY A 102 -10.41 -6.67 10.05
CA GLY A 102 -10.81 -5.97 11.27
C GLY A 102 -9.97 -4.72 11.57
N ILE A 103 -9.33 -4.13 10.56
CA ILE A 103 -8.49 -2.92 10.72
C ILE A 103 -9.38 -1.69 10.66
N ASN A 104 -9.27 -0.83 11.69
CA ASN A 104 -9.90 0.48 11.76
C ASN A 104 -9.00 1.39 12.60
N VAL A 105 -8.20 2.22 11.94
CA VAL A 105 -7.20 3.10 12.55
C VAL A 105 -7.54 4.54 12.19
N THR A 106 -7.58 5.43 13.19
CA THR A 106 -7.75 6.87 13.01
C THR A 106 -6.51 7.60 13.47
N ARG A 107 -6.10 8.64 12.73
CA ARG A 107 -4.97 9.51 13.04
C ARG A 107 -5.32 10.96 12.74
N TYR A 108 -4.61 11.91 13.38
CA TYR A 108 -4.93 13.34 13.33
C TYR A 108 -3.75 14.24 12.94
N GLU A 109 -2.60 13.65 12.63
CA GLU A 109 -1.43 14.38 12.11
C GLU A 109 -1.65 14.85 10.66
N GLU A 110 -0.96 15.89 10.23
CA GLU A 110 -1.02 16.42 8.85
C GLU A 110 -0.63 15.36 7.83
N ASN A 111 0.45 14.62 8.08
CA ASN A 111 0.89 13.50 7.26
C ASN A 111 0.99 12.26 8.14
N THR A 112 0.74 11.08 7.58
CA THR A 112 0.78 9.83 8.33
C THR A 112 1.44 8.72 7.53
N SER A 113 1.68 7.56 8.17
CA SER A 113 2.23 6.39 7.51
C SER A 113 1.59 5.12 8.05
N TYR A 114 1.60 4.07 7.24
CA TYR A 114 1.09 2.77 7.65
C TYR A 114 1.81 1.63 6.95
N THR A 115 2.04 0.52 7.66
CA THR A 115 2.54 -0.73 7.07
C THR A 115 1.40 -1.71 6.88
N PHE A 116 1.07 -1.98 5.63
CA PHE A 116 0.02 -2.94 5.26
C PHE A 116 0.57 -4.36 5.33
N THR A 117 0.04 -5.15 6.25
CA THR A 117 0.41 -6.56 6.48
C THR A 117 -0.77 -7.52 6.29
N ALA A 118 -1.95 -6.99 5.97
CA ALA A 118 -3.16 -7.78 5.73
C ALA A 118 -3.61 -7.68 4.28
N ALA A 119 -3.93 -8.82 3.68
CA ALA A 119 -4.48 -8.91 2.32
C ALA A 119 -5.87 -8.28 2.21
N GLY A 120 -6.30 -8.04 0.97
CA GLY A 120 -7.61 -7.50 0.66
C GLY A 120 -7.62 -5.98 0.47
N LYS A 121 -8.82 -5.41 0.50
CA LYS A 121 -9.06 -4.00 0.23
C LYS A 121 -8.79 -3.14 1.46
N ASN A 122 -7.76 -2.31 1.40
CA ASN A 122 -7.45 -1.29 2.39
C ASN A 122 -7.90 0.07 1.86
N THR A 123 -8.77 0.76 2.60
CA THR A 123 -9.28 2.08 2.23
C THR A 123 -8.68 3.13 3.15
N ILE A 124 -8.03 4.11 2.55
CA ILE A 124 -7.42 5.25 3.22
C ILE A 124 -8.27 6.47 2.89
N THR A 125 -8.88 7.06 3.90
CA THR A 125 -9.71 8.26 3.77
C THR A 125 -9.03 9.40 4.52
N LEU A 126 -8.89 10.52 3.84
CA LEU A 126 -8.42 11.79 4.37
C LEU A 126 -9.62 12.72 4.46
N ASN A 127 -9.96 13.17 5.65
CA ASN A 127 -11.03 14.12 5.92
C ASN A 127 -10.47 15.44 6.41
N VAL A 128 -11.09 16.54 5.98
CA VAL A 128 -10.98 17.85 6.63
C VAL A 128 -12.24 18.05 7.47
N VAL A 129 -12.04 18.29 8.77
CA VAL A 129 -13.12 18.46 9.74
C VAL A 129 -13.11 19.88 10.28
N LEU A 130 -14.23 20.60 10.21
CA LEU A 130 -14.44 21.92 10.77
C LEU A 130 -15.72 21.92 11.61
N ASP A 131 -15.63 22.37 12.85
CA ASP A 131 -16.75 22.40 13.81
C ASP A 131 -17.47 21.05 13.99
N GLY A 132 -16.76 19.93 13.77
CA GLY A 132 -17.29 18.57 13.85
C GLY A 132 -17.90 18.03 12.56
N ASP A 133 -18.01 18.85 11.52
CA ASP A 133 -18.50 18.45 10.21
C ASP A 133 -17.34 18.16 9.23
N ILE A 134 -17.46 17.12 8.41
CA ILE A 134 -16.53 16.84 7.31
C ILE A 134 -16.84 17.79 6.17
N ILE A 135 -15.89 18.68 5.84
CA ILE A 135 -16.02 19.69 4.80
C ILE A 135 -15.36 19.31 3.48
N ASP A 136 -14.36 18.43 3.52
CA ASP A 136 -13.75 17.80 2.33
C ASP A 136 -13.27 16.39 2.66
N THR A 137 -13.19 15.51 1.64
CA THR A 137 -12.73 14.14 1.76
C THR A 137 -12.06 13.64 0.49
N LYS A 138 -10.95 12.92 0.66
CA LYS A 138 -10.27 12.18 -0.42
C LYS A 138 -10.08 10.73 0.01
N THR A 139 -10.06 9.82 -0.95
CA THR A 139 -9.92 8.40 -0.66
C THR A 139 -9.03 7.72 -1.68
N ILE A 140 -8.09 6.90 -1.20
CA ILE A 140 -7.31 5.95 -2.00
C ILE A 140 -7.58 4.54 -1.49
N THR A 141 -7.71 3.59 -2.41
CA THR A 141 -7.80 2.17 -2.10
C THR A 141 -6.50 1.46 -2.49
N ILE A 142 -5.90 0.76 -1.54
CA ILE A 142 -4.74 -0.12 -1.76
C ILE A 142 -5.22 -1.56 -1.62
N THR A 143 -5.15 -2.34 -2.71
CA THR A 143 -5.50 -3.77 -2.67
C THR A 143 -4.24 -4.59 -2.50
N ILE A 144 -4.07 -5.20 -1.34
CA ILE A 144 -2.98 -6.14 -1.05
C ILE A 144 -3.37 -7.53 -1.54
N SER A 145 -2.50 -8.15 -2.34
CA SER A 145 -2.75 -9.48 -2.88
C SER A 145 -2.71 -10.56 -1.80
N ASP A 146 -3.41 -11.67 -2.06
CA ASP A 146 -3.25 -12.90 -1.29
C ASP A 146 -1.82 -13.42 -1.38
N SER A 147 -1.42 -14.20 -0.38
CA SER A 147 -0.08 -14.76 -0.28
C SER A 147 0.13 -15.92 -1.24
N HIS A 148 1.39 -16.11 -1.62
CA HIS A 148 1.85 -17.30 -2.30
C HIS A 148 3.29 -17.62 -1.89
N LEU A 149 3.58 -18.88 -1.55
CA LEU A 149 4.91 -19.32 -1.20
C LEU A 149 5.19 -20.68 -1.83
N GLU A 150 6.25 -20.75 -2.61
CA GLU A 150 6.75 -22.00 -3.17
C GLU A 150 8.27 -22.11 -2.99
N MET A 151 8.72 -23.28 -2.53
CA MET A 151 10.15 -23.61 -2.37
C MET A 151 10.58 -24.56 -3.48
N PRO A 152 11.79 -24.41 -4.05
CA PRO A 152 12.30 -25.38 -5.05
C PRO A 152 12.64 -26.72 -4.40
N ASN A 153 12.84 -27.75 -5.24
CA ASN A 153 13.28 -29.09 -4.80
C ASN A 153 14.78 -29.36 -4.99
N ALA A 154 15.46 -28.44 -5.67
CA ALA A 154 16.91 -28.53 -5.94
C ALA A 154 17.49 -27.14 -6.13
N PHE A 155 18.80 -27.03 -5.98
CA PHE A 155 19.60 -25.86 -6.33
C PHE A 155 21.04 -26.30 -6.66
N SER A 156 21.79 -25.42 -7.32
CA SER A 156 23.16 -25.70 -7.79
C SER A 156 24.12 -24.56 -7.46
N PRO A 157 24.70 -24.52 -6.25
CA PRO A 157 25.61 -23.47 -5.83
C PRO A 157 27.00 -23.66 -6.49
N ASN A 158 27.09 -23.41 -7.78
CA ASN A 158 28.30 -23.58 -8.61
C ASN A 158 28.91 -22.22 -9.04
N GLY A 159 28.24 -21.09 -8.72
CA GLY A 159 28.71 -19.74 -8.98
C GLY A 159 28.42 -19.22 -10.39
N ASP A 160 27.53 -19.87 -11.14
CA ASP A 160 27.13 -19.45 -12.49
C ASP A 160 26.03 -18.35 -12.50
N GLY A 161 25.52 -17.98 -11.33
CA GLY A 161 24.43 -17.00 -11.15
C GLY A 161 23.04 -17.58 -11.28
N ILE A 162 22.90 -18.92 -11.52
CA ILE A 162 21.62 -19.59 -11.70
C ILE A 162 21.40 -20.60 -10.58
N ASN A 163 20.37 -20.41 -9.77
CA ASN A 163 20.04 -21.29 -8.65
C ASN A 163 21.19 -21.54 -7.67
N ASP A 164 22.07 -20.57 -7.50
CA ASP A 164 23.18 -20.65 -6.55
C ASP A 164 22.74 -20.62 -5.08
N TYR A 165 21.50 -20.17 -4.84
CA TYR A 165 20.91 -20.12 -3.51
C TYR A 165 19.62 -20.94 -3.46
N TYR A 166 19.47 -21.71 -2.37
CA TYR A 166 18.20 -22.34 -2.05
C TYR A 166 17.31 -21.32 -1.34
N GLN A 167 16.36 -20.77 -2.05
CA GLN A 167 15.46 -19.69 -1.58
C GLN A 167 14.05 -19.88 -2.12
N ALA A 168 13.09 -19.07 -1.67
CA ALA A 168 11.74 -19.07 -2.20
C ALA A 168 11.73 -18.73 -3.70
N LYS A 169 10.79 -19.30 -4.46
CA LYS A 169 10.65 -19.00 -5.88
C LYS A 169 10.20 -17.57 -6.12
N THR A 170 10.52 -17.03 -7.30
CA THR A 170 10.25 -15.64 -7.70
C THR A 170 8.77 -15.25 -7.74
N ASN A 171 7.85 -16.22 -7.77
CA ASN A 171 6.41 -16.01 -7.66
C ASN A 171 5.91 -15.88 -6.21
N THR A 172 6.80 -15.95 -5.23
CA THR A 172 6.48 -15.71 -3.82
C THR A 172 6.06 -14.26 -3.61
N LYS A 173 4.96 -14.06 -2.87
CA LYS A 173 4.39 -12.74 -2.62
C LYS A 173 3.57 -12.68 -1.33
N SER A 174 3.41 -11.49 -0.78
CA SER A 174 2.57 -11.19 0.39
C SER A 174 2.82 -12.14 1.58
N ILE A 175 4.08 -12.48 1.83
CA ILE A 175 4.52 -13.24 3.02
C ILE A 175 4.96 -12.23 4.08
N VAL A 176 4.34 -12.25 5.24
CA VAL A 176 4.57 -11.30 6.34
C VAL A 176 5.41 -11.86 7.48
N GLU A 177 5.48 -13.18 7.58
CA GLU A 177 6.38 -13.89 8.48
C GLU A 177 7.02 -15.05 7.74
N PHE A 178 8.32 -15.22 7.90
CA PHE A 178 9.05 -16.30 7.24
C PHE A 178 10.22 -16.77 8.11
N HIS A 179 10.39 -18.07 8.24
CA HIS A 179 11.58 -18.68 8.80
C HIS A 179 11.81 -20.05 8.17
N ALA A 180 12.96 -20.23 7.57
CA ALA A 180 13.36 -21.47 6.93
C ALA A 180 14.59 -22.07 7.62
N TYR A 181 14.64 -23.38 7.66
CA TYR A 181 15.71 -24.16 8.30
C TYR A 181 16.17 -25.26 7.37
N ILE A 182 17.50 -25.48 7.30
CA ILE A 182 18.10 -26.60 6.59
C ILE A 182 18.70 -27.59 7.59
N PHE A 183 18.41 -28.86 7.38
CA PHE A 183 18.94 -29.95 8.17
C PHE A 183 19.72 -30.94 7.27
N ASN A 184 20.80 -31.51 7.81
CA ASN A 184 21.48 -32.60 7.16
C ASN A 184 20.73 -33.96 7.45
N ARG A 185 21.20 -35.03 6.82
CA ARG A 185 20.61 -36.40 7.01
C ARG A 185 20.64 -36.94 8.43
N HIS A 186 21.42 -36.33 9.34
CA HIS A 186 21.49 -36.69 10.75
C HIS A 186 20.54 -35.86 11.63
N GLY A 187 19.73 -34.98 11.01
CA GLY A 187 18.81 -34.09 11.74
C GLY A 187 19.48 -32.85 12.36
N GLN A 188 20.76 -32.65 12.10
CA GLN A 188 21.45 -31.47 12.58
C GLN A 188 21.05 -30.23 11.72
N LYS A 189 20.60 -29.13 12.36
CA LYS A 189 20.37 -27.85 11.69
C LYS A 189 21.73 -27.28 11.25
N ILE A 190 21.87 -26.97 9.96
CA ILE A 190 23.10 -26.46 9.36
C ILE A 190 22.97 -25.04 8.84
N TYR A 191 21.74 -24.57 8.60
CA TYR A 191 21.47 -23.20 8.15
C TYR A 191 20.06 -22.79 8.54
N ASP A 192 19.82 -21.47 8.71
CA ASP A 192 18.48 -20.88 8.81
C ASP A 192 18.51 -19.41 8.37
N TRP A 193 17.36 -18.93 7.89
CA TRP A 193 17.16 -17.52 7.49
C TRP A 193 15.70 -17.10 7.64
N THR A 194 15.47 -15.78 7.75
CA THR A 194 14.15 -15.19 8.04
C THR A 194 13.66 -14.21 7.00
N ASP A 195 14.47 -13.89 5.99
CA ASP A 195 14.09 -12.99 4.90
C ASP A 195 13.96 -13.77 3.60
N TRP A 196 12.77 -13.73 2.99
CA TRP A 196 12.49 -14.37 1.71
C TRP A 196 12.56 -13.39 0.53
N SER A 197 12.55 -12.06 0.81
CA SER A 197 12.26 -11.00 -0.16
C SER A 197 13.48 -10.53 -0.94
N THR A 198 14.68 -10.82 -0.47
CA THR A 198 15.94 -10.38 -1.08
C THR A 198 16.59 -11.50 -1.86
N GLU A 199 17.15 -11.15 -3.03
CA GLU A 199 18.04 -12.05 -3.75
C GLU A 199 19.26 -12.41 -2.87
N LYS A 200 19.66 -13.69 -2.90
CA LYS A 200 20.82 -14.22 -2.16
C LYS A 200 20.67 -14.30 -0.63
N MET A 201 19.48 -14.25 -0.09
CA MET A 201 19.25 -14.47 1.35
C MET A 201 19.01 -15.95 1.72
N GLY A 202 18.91 -16.82 0.74
CA GLY A 202 18.76 -18.26 0.95
C GLY A 202 20.06 -18.96 1.32
N TRP A 203 20.03 -20.29 1.40
CA TRP A 203 21.17 -21.12 1.70
C TRP A 203 22.07 -21.31 0.46
N ASP A 204 23.35 -20.96 0.57
CA ASP A 204 24.38 -21.05 -0.45
C ASP A 204 25.07 -22.45 -0.54
N GLY A 205 24.59 -23.46 0.20
CA GLY A 205 25.20 -24.78 0.26
C GLY A 205 26.45 -24.84 1.12
N THR A 206 26.62 -23.89 2.05
CA THR A 206 27.71 -23.94 3.05
C THR A 206 27.20 -24.22 4.46
N HIS A 207 28.07 -24.68 5.34
CA HIS A 207 27.90 -24.74 6.78
C HIS A 207 29.16 -24.21 7.46
N ASN A 208 29.03 -23.17 8.28
CA ASN A 208 30.13 -22.46 8.93
C ASN A 208 31.21 -22.00 7.90
N GLY A 209 30.77 -21.49 6.74
CA GLY A 209 31.64 -21.00 5.68
C GLY A 209 32.31 -22.07 4.83
N ASN A 210 32.05 -23.36 5.08
CA ASN A 210 32.62 -24.45 4.30
C ASN A 210 31.53 -25.11 3.43
N PRO A 211 31.81 -25.39 2.15
CA PRO A 211 30.89 -26.10 1.29
C PRO A 211 30.53 -27.48 1.86
N VAL A 212 29.21 -27.77 1.94
CA VAL A 212 28.78 -29.11 2.30
C VAL A 212 28.75 -30.02 1.07
N LYS A 213 28.73 -31.35 1.26
CA LYS A 213 28.73 -32.33 0.16
C LYS A 213 27.44 -32.25 -0.65
N ASP A 214 27.52 -32.54 -1.94
CA ASP A 214 26.35 -32.76 -2.78
C ASP A 214 25.50 -33.90 -2.24
N GLY A 215 24.18 -33.76 -2.38
CA GLY A 215 23.22 -34.75 -1.91
C GLY A 215 21.93 -34.14 -1.41
N VAL A 216 21.20 -34.96 -0.64
CA VAL A 216 19.88 -34.62 -0.09
C VAL A 216 20.00 -33.98 1.28
N TYR A 217 19.33 -32.87 1.42
CA TYR A 217 19.11 -32.13 2.68
C TYR A 217 17.62 -32.01 2.93
N PHE A 218 17.22 -31.57 4.13
CA PHE A 218 15.83 -31.40 4.50
C PHE A 218 15.56 -29.94 4.82
N VAL A 219 14.51 -29.40 4.24
CA VAL A 219 14.06 -28.05 4.53
C VAL A 219 12.79 -28.07 5.36
N TYR A 220 12.72 -27.20 6.33
CA TYR A 220 11.51 -26.87 7.06
C TYR A 220 11.27 -25.36 6.99
N VAL A 221 10.11 -24.95 6.46
CA VAL A 221 9.70 -23.55 6.41
C VAL A 221 8.45 -23.36 7.22
N LYS A 222 8.47 -22.34 8.07
CA LYS A 222 7.30 -21.75 8.71
C LYS A 222 7.11 -20.35 8.14
N ALA A 223 5.93 -20.07 7.62
CA ALA A 223 5.62 -18.75 7.12
C ALA A 223 4.14 -18.43 7.32
N ARG A 224 3.81 -17.14 7.34
CA ARG A 224 2.44 -16.67 7.35
C ARG A 224 2.23 -15.63 6.26
N GLY A 225 1.15 -15.80 5.52
CA GLY A 225 0.69 -14.88 4.49
C GLY A 225 -0.11 -13.70 5.06
N ALA A 226 -0.19 -12.64 4.27
CA ALA A 226 -1.02 -11.47 4.57
C ALA A 226 -2.53 -11.81 4.62
N ASP A 227 -2.96 -12.87 3.96
CA ASP A 227 -4.31 -13.44 3.99
C ASP A 227 -4.56 -14.38 5.19
N GLY A 228 -3.58 -14.51 6.09
CA GLY A 228 -3.62 -15.39 7.23
C GLY A 228 -3.28 -16.86 6.92
N MET A 229 -2.92 -17.18 5.65
CA MET A 229 -2.51 -18.53 5.27
C MET A 229 -1.23 -18.93 6.03
N GLU A 230 -1.26 -20.08 6.68
CA GLU A 230 -0.08 -20.66 7.33
C GLU A 230 0.60 -21.67 6.41
N TYR A 231 1.90 -21.48 6.21
CA TYR A 231 2.76 -22.36 5.43
C TYR A 231 3.66 -23.15 6.36
N ASN A 232 3.52 -24.47 6.32
CA ASN A 232 4.34 -25.45 7.06
C ASN A 232 4.96 -26.43 6.05
N ILE A 233 5.99 -25.99 5.33
CA ILE A 233 6.61 -26.76 4.25
C ILE A 233 7.70 -27.65 4.84
N ARG A 234 7.62 -28.95 4.58
CA ARG A 234 8.65 -29.94 4.91
C ARG A 234 8.92 -30.76 3.67
N ARG A 235 10.16 -30.74 3.21
CA ARG A 235 10.55 -31.46 2.00
C ARG A 235 12.06 -31.69 1.93
N ASP A 236 12.44 -32.55 1.02
CA ASP A 236 13.85 -32.71 0.62
C ASP A 236 14.25 -31.61 -0.33
N VAL A 237 15.54 -31.28 -0.32
CA VAL A 237 16.19 -30.43 -1.29
C VAL A 237 17.47 -31.10 -1.77
N ASN A 238 17.66 -31.15 -3.08
CA ASN A 238 18.87 -31.68 -3.70
C ASN A 238 19.89 -30.55 -3.93
N LEU A 239 21.07 -30.71 -3.40
CA LEU A 239 22.23 -29.85 -3.68
C LEU A 239 23.08 -30.52 -4.76
N LEU A 240 23.27 -29.86 -5.91
CA LEU A 240 23.84 -30.42 -7.15
C LEU A 240 24.87 -29.46 -7.76
N ARG A 241 26.08 -29.32 -7.17
CA ARG A 241 27.11 -28.39 -7.69
C ARG A 241 27.64 -28.75 -9.06
N ASN A 242 27.68 -30.03 -9.38
CA ASN A 242 28.22 -30.51 -10.64
C ASN A 242 27.17 -30.66 -11.75
N PHE A 243 25.98 -30.08 -11.56
CA PHE A 243 24.95 -30.07 -12.59
C PHE A 243 25.26 -28.96 -13.59
N ASN A 244 26.05 -29.26 -14.60
CA ASN A 244 26.18 -28.40 -15.78
C ASN A 244 24.94 -28.61 -16.65
N THR A 245 24.22 -27.55 -17.00
CA THR A 245 23.31 -27.59 -18.14
C THR A 245 24.12 -28.00 -19.36
N VAL A 246 23.90 -29.22 -19.85
CA VAL A 246 24.57 -29.66 -21.08
C VAL A 246 24.07 -28.73 -22.19
N ASP A 247 24.97 -27.91 -22.70
CA ASP A 247 24.70 -27.12 -23.90
C ASP A 247 24.31 -28.12 -25.04
N ASN A 248 23.05 -28.16 -25.39
CA ASN A 248 22.52 -28.86 -26.56
C ASN A 248 22.92 -28.13 -27.86
N SER A 249 24.09 -27.50 -27.91
CA SER A 249 24.61 -26.82 -29.12
C SER A 249 25.53 -27.71 -29.98
N SER A 250 25.56 -29.02 -29.73
CA SER A 250 26.26 -29.97 -30.62
C SER A 250 25.31 -30.99 -31.21
N ASN A 251 24.58 -30.57 -32.24
CA ASN A 251 24.08 -31.49 -33.23
C ASN A 251 24.70 -31.12 -34.59
N PRO A 252 25.43 -32.04 -35.26
CA PRO A 252 26.10 -31.82 -36.52
C PRO A 252 25.15 -31.66 -37.69
#